data_f3b9107bc58440cf34a393a093faf385
#
_entry.id   f3b9107bc58440cf34a393a093faf385
#
_cell.length_a   1.000
_cell.length_b   1.000
_cell.length_c   1.000
_cell.angle_alpha   90.00
_cell.angle_beta   90.00
_cell.angle_gamma   90.00
#
_symmetry.space_group_name_H-M   'P 1'
#
loop_
_entity.id
_entity.type
_entity.pdbx_description
1 polymer ?
#
loop_
_entity_poly.entity_id
_entity_poly.type
_entity_poly.pdbx_seq_one_letter_code
_entity_poly.pdbx_strand_id
1 'polypeptide(L)'
;LAEKPVLTDWNYLPSYGQSLSVGWTAKPVVTTEQKNGNLMFKGGVRPFETGNDRSAVIPLVEGVSPDGARGETPVSGAAGNLVRLLKKRASGKASNVRFLCSADGVGGVSIGVLSKGKAPYQRILDDLTAGRELSSKAGKSFSMPCFLWTQGETDQQDRKTGEWYKEKMRALIQDIDADAKAVTGQKNDVLCFGYQVSSHLNYFAQNPTDYPAIAVAQLDLALEKDSRYIMTTPMYHFTYSDGVHLTAPMSRLYGEYAGYVMYKVLVEGVHWKPIHPVAHAVGRKGKDWTVDVKFFVPVPPLALDTKTILDPGNYGFSLVNGLGEPLEIKSVTLHGRNVVRIVTSSDPSGSHLRYGMTLKEKLPSGPRTGARGCLRDSQGEKVKTRIQDVVYRMDNWCPFFDYPLDSRNGMNKTKSR
;
A
#
# COMPACT_ATOMS: atom_id res chain seq x y z
N LEU A 1 0.38 11.18 -16.24
CA LEU A 1 1.71 11.63 -15.77
C LEU A 1 2.34 12.45 -16.86
N ALA A 2 2.71 13.72 -16.59
CA ALA A 2 3.25 14.64 -17.61
C ALA A 2 4.63 14.19 -18.13
N GLU A 3 5.47 13.63 -17.25
CA GLU A 3 6.76 13.03 -17.61
C GLU A 3 7.05 11.83 -16.70
N LYS A 4 7.77 10.82 -17.22
CA LYS A 4 8.19 9.67 -16.39
C LYS A 4 9.16 10.14 -15.31
N PRO A 5 8.99 9.72 -14.04
CA PRO A 5 9.99 9.97 -13.00
C PRO A 5 11.37 9.47 -13.46
N VAL A 6 12.37 10.32 -13.33
CA VAL A 6 13.76 9.98 -13.67
C VAL A 6 14.52 9.77 -12.37
N LEU A 7 15.13 8.58 -12.22
CA LEU A 7 16.03 8.33 -11.11
C LEU A 7 17.39 9.00 -11.36
N THR A 8 17.88 9.68 -10.34
CA THR A 8 19.17 10.38 -10.32
C THR A 8 20.21 9.54 -9.56
N ASP A 9 21.43 10.06 -9.37
CA ASP A 9 22.45 9.36 -8.55
C ASP A 9 21.94 9.12 -7.13
N TRP A 10 21.40 10.16 -6.48
CA TRP A 10 20.76 10.09 -5.17
C TRP A 10 19.30 10.48 -5.28
N ASN A 11 18.42 9.67 -4.68
CA ASN A 11 16.98 9.88 -4.70
C ASN A 11 16.46 9.89 -3.27
N TYR A 12 15.79 10.96 -2.86
CA TYR A 12 15.19 11.02 -1.54
C TYR A 12 13.91 10.19 -1.50
N LEU A 13 13.80 9.32 -0.51
CA LEU A 13 12.64 8.45 -0.27
C LEU A 13 12.26 8.52 1.21
N PRO A 14 11.35 9.40 1.61
CA PRO A 14 10.79 9.38 2.96
C PRO A 14 9.71 8.30 3.11
N SER A 15 9.70 7.63 4.28
CA SER A 15 8.54 6.94 4.82
C SER A 15 7.75 7.94 5.66
N TYR A 16 6.54 8.26 5.23
CA TYR A 16 5.72 9.29 5.85
C TYR A 16 4.34 8.79 6.18
N GLY A 17 3.76 9.23 7.28
CA GLY A 17 2.47 8.77 7.74
C GLY A 17 2.39 8.69 9.26
N GLN A 18 1.68 7.68 9.76
CA GLN A 18 1.54 7.47 11.20
C GLN A 18 2.48 6.37 11.74
N SER A 19 2.14 5.73 12.85
CA SER A 19 3.03 4.81 13.60
C SER A 19 3.69 3.72 12.75
N LEU A 20 2.98 3.16 11.76
CA LEU A 20 3.52 2.14 10.86
C LEU A 20 4.66 2.69 9.98
N SER A 21 4.63 3.97 9.60
CA SER A 21 5.68 4.59 8.79
C SER A 21 7.03 4.70 9.52
N VAL A 22 7.01 4.77 10.84
CA VAL A 22 8.19 4.92 11.70
C VAL A 22 8.59 3.63 12.44
N GLY A 23 7.95 2.50 12.10
CA GLY A 23 8.30 1.19 12.65
C GLY A 23 7.87 0.98 14.11
N TRP A 24 6.70 1.51 14.52
CA TRP A 24 6.18 1.33 15.86
C TRP A 24 6.04 -0.15 16.20
N THR A 25 6.55 -0.59 17.34
CA THR A 25 6.67 -1.97 17.83
C THR A 25 7.46 -2.95 16.96
N ALA A 26 7.97 -2.54 15.80
CA ALA A 26 8.63 -3.41 14.83
C ALA A 26 10.08 -3.74 15.25
N LYS A 27 10.25 -4.49 16.32
CA LYS A 27 11.54 -4.86 16.92
C LYS A 27 11.58 -6.34 17.35
N PRO A 28 12.79 -6.96 17.43
CA PRO A 28 14.09 -6.40 17.04
C PRO A 28 14.17 -6.11 15.53
N VAL A 29 15.00 -5.14 15.13
CA VAL A 29 15.19 -4.80 13.72
C VAL A 29 15.82 -5.94 12.94
N VAL A 30 15.51 -6.03 11.64
CA VAL A 30 16.03 -7.07 10.75
C VAL A 30 16.99 -6.53 9.69
N THR A 31 16.99 -5.22 9.43
CA THR A 31 17.90 -4.57 8.49
C THR A 31 19.12 -4.00 9.21
N THR A 32 20.10 -4.87 9.51
CA THR A 32 21.33 -4.51 10.23
C THR A 32 22.53 -4.29 9.32
N GLU A 33 22.39 -4.58 8.02
CA GLU A 33 23.43 -4.44 7.03
C GLU A 33 22.91 -3.72 5.78
N GLN A 34 23.76 -2.92 5.13
CA GLN A 34 23.46 -2.27 3.86
C GLN A 34 24.19 -2.95 2.69
N LYS A 35 23.45 -3.71 1.87
CA LYS A 35 23.99 -4.47 0.71
C LYS A 35 23.82 -3.75 -0.63
N ASN A 36 22.96 -2.73 -0.67
CA ASN A 36 22.56 -2.10 -1.94
C ASN A 36 23.15 -0.68 -2.13
N GLY A 37 23.80 -0.15 -1.10
CA GLY A 37 24.43 1.17 -1.12
C GLY A 37 23.44 2.32 -0.84
N ASN A 38 22.25 2.03 -0.32
CA ASN A 38 21.31 3.05 0.11
C ASN A 38 21.82 3.77 1.36
N LEU A 39 21.35 4.98 1.57
CA LEU A 39 21.86 5.95 2.52
C LEU A 39 20.77 6.37 3.52
N MET A 40 21.21 6.81 4.68
CA MET A 40 20.43 7.56 5.65
C MET A 40 21.27 8.74 6.18
N PHE A 41 20.66 9.68 6.89
CA PHE A 41 21.41 10.72 7.59
C PHE A 41 22.22 10.14 8.75
N LYS A 42 23.23 10.85 9.19
CA LYS A 42 24.08 10.45 10.33
C LYS A 42 23.25 10.27 11.62
N GLY A 43 22.16 11.03 11.79
CA GLY A 43 21.17 10.86 12.85
C GLY A 43 20.30 9.60 12.74
N GLY A 44 20.56 8.70 11.78
CA GLY A 44 19.77 7.49 11.57
C GLY A 44 18.60 7.69 10.62
N VAL A 45 17.77 6.64 10.49
CA VAL A 45 16.58 6.66 9.61
C VAL A 45 15.48 7.61 10.14
N ARG A 46 15.50 7.93 11.44
CA ARG A 46 14.60 8.89 12.11
C ARG A 46 15.42 10.05 12.72
N PRO A 47 15.95 10.99 11.90
CA PRO A 47 16.87 12.03 12.39
C PRO A 47 16.29 12.89 13.52
N PHE A 48 14.97 13.12 13.49
CA PHE A 48 14.26 13.92 14.49
C PHE A 48 14.30 13.33 15.92
N GLU A 49 14.61 12.04 16.07
CA GLU A 49 14.74 11.36 17.37
C GLU A 49 16.14 11.47 17.96
N THR A 50 17.13 11.84 17.17
CA THR A 50 18.56 11.81 17.53
C THR A 50 19.23 13.16 17.33
N GLY A 51 18.54 14.25 17.67
CA GLY A 51 19.08 15.61 17.59
C GLY A 51 19.14 16.20 16.17
N ASN A 52 18.43 15.62 15.21
CA ASN A 52 18.36 16.11 13.82
C ASN A 52 19.72 16.15 13.09
N ASP A 53 20.64 15.22 13.37
CA ASP A 53 21.97 15.22 12.73
C ASP A 53 21.89 14.85 11.25
N ARG A 54 21.81 15.87 10.41
CA ARG A 54 21.84 15.79 8.94
C ARG A 54 23.18 16.20 8.33
N SER A 55 24.26 16.23 9.15
CA SER A 55 25.57 16.75 8.72
C SER A 55 26.29 15.87 7.69
N ALA A 56 25.91 14.59 7.59
CA ALA A 56 26.47 13.61 6.68
C ALA A 56 25.46 12.51 6.34
N VAL A 57 25.80 11.70 5.33
CA VAL A 57 25.09 10.46 5.00
C VAL A 57 25.95 9.26 5.37
N ILE A 58 25.29 8.21 5.82
CA ILE A 58 25.88 6.92 6.20
C ILE A 58 25.07 5.78 5.56
N PRO A 59 25.58 4.53 5.51
CA PRO A 59 24.81 3.39 5.03
C PRO A 59 23.49 3.22 5.77
N LEU A 60 22.40 3.01 5.03
CA LEU A 60 21.06 2.79 5.57
C LEU A 60 20.99 1.48 6.35
N VAL A 61 20.84 1.55 7.64
CA VAL A 61 20.54 0.42 8.54
C VAL A 61 19.46 0.84 9.53
N GLU A 62 18.69 -0.12 9.99
CA GLU A 62 17.65 0.15 10.99
C GLU A 62 18.22 0.06 12.41
N GLY A 63 17.61 0.81 13.32
CA GLY A 63 17.93 0.80 14.74
C GLY A 63 16.68 0.97 15.58
N VAL A 64 16.73 0.53 16.83
CA VAL A 64 15.67 0.80 17.81
C VAL A 64 15.77 2.27 18.24
N SER A 65 14.63 2.96 18.33
CA SER A 65 14.56 4.35 18.79
C SER A 65 15.07 4.50 20.24
N PRO A 66 15.54 5.69 20.65
CA PRO A 66 16.06 5.91 22.02
C PRO A 66 15.05 5.57 23.12
N ASP A 67 13.75 5.77 22.88
CA ASP A 67 12.66 5.40 23.79
C ASP A 67 12.29 3.90 23.75
N GLY A 68 12.94 3.11 22.89
CA GLY A 68 12.68 1.69 22.72
C GLY A 68 11.34 1.35 22.04
N ALA A 69 10.59 2.32 21.53
CA ALA A 69 9.23 2.09 21.00
C ALA A 69 9.21 1.68 19.53
N ARG A 70 10.17 2.11 18.72
CA ARG A 70 10.20 1.96 17.26
C ARG A 70 11.41 1.15 16.82
N GLY A 71 11.28 0.46 15.70
CA GLY A 71 12.33 -0.38 15.12
C GLY A 71 12.33 -0.33 13.59
N GLU A 72 12.16 -1.47 12.94
CA GLU A 72 12.21 -1.65 11.49
C GLU A 72 11.18 -0.80 10.77
N THR A 73 11.62 0.15 9.94
CA THR A 73 10.74 0.93 9.08
C THR A 73 10.54 0.25 7.72
N PRO A 74 9.44 0.52 7.01
CA PRO A 74 9.25 -0.07 5.68
C PRO A 74 10.18 0.53 4.62
N VAL A 75 10.78 1.70 4.86
CA VAL A 75 11.61 2.37 3.86
C VAL A 75 12.87 1.58 3.49
N SER A 76 13.45 0.86 4.44
CA SER A 76 14.63 0.01 4.20
C SER A 76 14.32 -1.15 3.24
N GLY A 77 13.13 -1.76 3.39
CA GLY A 77 12.63 -2.77 2.46
C GLY A 77 12.38 -2.20 1.07
N ALA A 78 11.73 -1.04 1.00
CA ALA A 78 11.39 -0.39 -0.25
C ALA A 78 12.63 -0.01 -1.07
N ALA A 79 13.55 0.75 -0.48
CA ALA A 79 14.80 1.14 -1.13
C ALA A 79 15.68 -0.08 -1.47
N GLY A 80 15.75 -1.06 -0.55
CA GLY A 80 16.53 -2.27 -0.74
C GLY A 80 16.08 -3.10 -1.94
N ASN A 81 14.78 -3.37 -2.05
CA ASN A 81 14.23 -4.16 -3.15
C ASN A 81 14.32 -3.42 -4.49
N LEU A 82 13.98 -2.15 -4.52
CA LEU A 82 14.07 -1.32 -5.73
C LEU A 82 15.48 -1.34 -6.31
N VAL A 83 16.52 -1.06 -5.50
CA VAL A 83 17.90 -1.04 -5.98
C VAL A 83 18.39 -2.45 -6.35
N ARG A 84 17.98 -3.49 -5.63
CA ARG A 84 18.29 -4.87 -5.96
C ARG A 84 17.75 -5.26 -7.35
N LEU A 85 16.52 -4.85 -7.67
CA LEU A 85 15.91 -5.10 -8.99
C LEU A 85 16.59 -4.27 -10.09
N LEU A 86 16.96 -3.03 -9.82
CA LEU A 86 17.75 -2.19 -10.73
C LEU A 86 19.09 -2.85 -11.08
N LYS A 87 19.83 -3.32 -10.08
CA LYS A 87 21.12 -4.03 -10.31
C LYS A 87 20.94 -5.29 -11.12
N LYS A 88 19.88 -6.07 -10.85
CA LYS A 88 19.57 -7.28 -11.62
C LYS A 88 19.28 -6.97 -13.09
N ARG A 89 18.53 -5.89 -13.38
CA ARG A 89 18.23 -5.45 -14.75
C ARG A 89 19.48 -4.99 -15.50
N ALA A 90 20.38 -4.31 -14.82
CA ALA A 90 21.61 -3.76 -15.40
C ALA A 90 22.68 -4.84 -15.72
N SER A 91 22.38 -6.14 -15.61
CA SER A 91 23.27 -7.26 -15.91
C SER A 91 24.65 -7.13 -15.23
N GLY A 92 24.65 -6.66 -13.97
CA GLY A 92 25.87 -6.50 -13.17
C GLY A 92 26.66 -5.21 -13.43
N LYS A 93 26.27 -4.36 -14.36
CA LYS A 93 26.78 -2.97 -14.42
C LYS A 93 26.27 -2.25 -13.18
N ALA A 94 27.20 -1.75 -12.35
CA ALA A 94 26.87 -1.08 -11.10
C ALA A 94 25.94 0.11 -11.40
N SER A 95 24.68 0.02 -11.00
CA SER A 95 23.81 1.19 -10.96
C SER A 95 24.34 2.13 -9.90
N ASN A 96 24.63 3.38 -10.26
CA ASN A 96 25.01 4.43 -9.32
C ASN A 96 23.80 4.97 -8.55
N VAL A 97 22.60 4.54 -8.90
CA VAL A 97 21.35 4.94 -8.25
C VAL A 97 21.32 4.48 -6.80
N ARG A 98 21.12 5.40 -5.88
CA ARG A 98 20.98 5.18 -4.44
C ARG A 98 19.76 5.93 -3.93
N PHE A 99 19.20 5.43 -2.83
CA PHE A 99 18.14 6.13 -2.11
C PHE A 99 18.69 6.65 -0.79
N LEU A 100 18.47 7.96 -0.53
CA LEU A 100 18.62 8.57 0.79
C LEU A 100 17.25 8.46 1.47
N CYS A 101 17.19 7.73 2.57
CA CYS A 101 15.95 7.36 3.22
C CYS A 101 15.81 8.02 4.60
N SER A 102 14.59 8.43 4.92
CA SER A 102 14.18 8.83 6.27
C SER A 102 12.78 8.28 6.60
N ALA A 103 12.39 8.37 7.87
CA ALA A 103 11.07 8.01 8.35
C ALA A 103 10.57 9.11 9.29
N ASP A 104 9.68 9.99 8.80
CA ASP A 104 9.34 11.29 9.38
C ASP A 104 7.91 11.36 9.95
N GLY A 105 7.22 10.22 10.02
CA GLY A 105 5.86 10.13 10.50
C GLY A 105 5.69 10.41 11.99
N VAL A 106 4.41 10.47 12.41
CA VAL A 106 3.99 10.62 13.82
C VAL A 106 2.89 9.63 14.14
N GLY A 107 3.05 8.88 15.25
CA GLY A 107 2.07 7.89 15.67
C GLY A 107 0.71 8.49 16.04
N GLY A 108 -0.39 7.79 15.65
CA GLY A 108 -1.75 8.11 16.12
C GLY A 108 -2.33 9.43 15.64
N VAL A 109 -1.92 9.94 14.48
CA VAL A 109 -2.40 11.24 13.98
C VAL A 109 -3.15 11.14 12.66
N SER A 110 -4.12 12.03 12.49
CA SER A 110 -4.86 12.26 11.26
C SER A 110 -3.94 12.84 10.16
N ILE A 111 -4.29 12.62 8.89
CA ILE A 111 -3.64 13.25 7.74
C ILE A 111 -3.58 14.78 7.86
N GLY A 112 -4.54 15.43 8.54
CA GLY A 112 -4.53 16.87 8.78
C GLY A 112 -3.33 17.34 9.59
N VAL A 113 -2.81 16.51 10.53
CA VAL A 113 -1.59 16.82 11.30
C VAL A 113 -0.32 16.63 10.48
N LEU A 114 -0.40 15.83 9.42
CA LEU A 114 0.70 15.52 8.49
C LEU A 114 0.75 16.44 7.28
N SER A 115 -0.18 17.38 7.16
CA SER A 115 -0.30 18.29 6.03
C SER A 115 0.69 19.47 6.10
N LYS A 116 0.87 20.17 4.97
CA LYS A 116 1.76 21.34 4.83
C LYS A 116 1.52 22.37 5.94
N GLY A 117 2.59 22.97 6.43
CA GLY A 117 2.57 23.93 7.53
C GLY A 117 2.54 23.33 8.92
N LYS A 118 2.64 22.00 9.05
CA LYS A 118 2.73 21.28 10.32
C LYS A 118 4.15 20.77 10.57
N ALA A 119 4.50 20.60 11.83
CA ALA A 119 5.85 20.19 12.22
C ALA A 119 6.33 18.85 11.57
N PRO A 120 5.50 17.80 11.46
CA PRO A 120 5.93 16.58 10.76
C PRO A 120 6.23 16.81 9.27
N TYR A 121 5.46 17.65 8.60
CA TYR A 121 5.70 18.01 7.21
C TYR A 121 7.03 18.74 7.05
N GLN A 122 7.38 19.62 7.99
CA GLN A 122 8.64 20.37 7.97
C GLN A 122 9.86 19.42 8.03
N ARG A 123 9.76 18.26 8.71
CA ARG A 123 10.84 17.27 8.74
C ARG A 123 11.22 16.78 7.35
N ILE A 124 10.22 16.52 6.49
CA ILE A 124 10.45 16.12 5.09
C ILE A 124 11.22 17.22 4.34
N LEU A 125 10.83 18.48 4.53
CA LEU A 125 11.50 19.61 3.87
C LEU A 125 12.93 19.79 4.35
N ASP A 126 13.17 19.63 5.64
CA ASP A 126 14.50 19.72 6.23
C ASP A 126 15.42 18.61 5.69
N ASP A 127 14.91 17.36 5.64
CA ASP A 127 15.63 16.21 5.09
C ASP A 127 15.90 16.36 3.60
N LEU A 128 14.91 16.81 2.84
CA LEU A 128 15.02 17.05 1.40
C LEU A 128 16.08 18.12 1.10
N THR A 129 16.06 19.21 1.86
CA THR A 129 17.04 20.32 1.74
C THR A 129 18.44 19.85 2.07
N ALA A 130 18.61 19.18 3.22
CA ALA A 130 19.90 18.63 3.61
C ALA A 130 20.43 17.59 2.62
N GLY A 131 19.57 16.71 2.12
CA GLY A 131 19.92 15.73 1.10
C GLY A 131 20.39 16.40 -0.20
N ARG A 132 19.72 17.46 -0.64
CA ARG A 132 20.12 18.26 -1.81
C ARG A 132 21.51 18.89 -1.62
N GLU A 133 21.78 19.46 -0.44
CA GLU A 133 23.08 20.07 -0.14
C GLU A 133 24.21 19.03 -0.10
N LEU A 134 23.98 17.89 0.59
CA LEU A 134 24.98 16.83 0.71
C LEU A 134 25.28 16.17 -0.63
N SER A 135 24.27 15.94 -1.46
CA SER A 135 24.44 15.40 -2.81
C SER A 135 25.24 16.35 -3.69
N SER A 136 24.96 17.67 -3.63
CA SER A 136 25.71 18.70 -4.35
C SER A 136 27.17 18.73 -3.95
N LYS A 137 27.49 18.69 -2.63
CA LYS A 137 28.87 18.59 -2.13
C LYS A 137 29.58 17.33 -2.61
N ALA A 138 28.84 16.23 -2.81
CA ALA A 138 29.37 14.98 -3.33
C ALA A 138 29.43 14.92 -4.88
N GLY A 139 29.04 15.98 -5.59
CA GLY A 139 28.99 16.01 -7.05
C GLY A 139 27.96 15.05 -7.65
N LYS A 140 26.84 14.82 -6.93
CA LYS A 140 25.77 13.89 -7.33
C LYS A 140 24.50 14.63 -7.72
N SER A 141 23.84 14.13 -8.76
CA SER A 141 22.47 14.55 -9.08
C SER A 141 21.49 14.07 -8.01
N PHE A 142 20.42 14.85 -7.75
CA PHE A 142 19.47 14.61 -6.68
C PHE A 142 18.04 14.90 -7.09
N SER A 143 17.12 14.02 -6.71
CA SER A 143 15.68 14.20 -6.89
C SER A 143 14.88 13.52 -5.78
N MET A 144 13.60 13.82 -5.70
CA MET A 144 12.60 13.11 -4.90
C MET A 144 11.54 12.53 -5.85
N PRO A 145 11.72 11.30 -6.35
CA PRO A 145 10.78 10.72 -7.30
C PRO A 145 9.47 10.29 -6.66
N CYS A 146 9.50 9.98 -5.38
CA CYS A 146 8.34 9.46 -4.67
C CYS A 146 8.50 9.53 -3.15
N PHE A 147 7.40 9.23 -2.45
CA PHE A 147 7.40 8.95 -1.02
C PHE A 147 6.54 7.73 -0.70
N LEU A 148 6.83 7.06 0.41
CA LEU A 148 6.07 5.94 0.93
C LEU A 148 5.08 6.47 1.96
N TRP A 149 3.77 6.28 1.71
CA TRP A 149 2.70 6.76 2.57
C TRP A 149 2.05 5.65 3.37
N THR A 150 2.05 5.78 4.69
CA THR A 150 1.55 4.77 5.61
C THR A 150 0.67 5.42 6.68
N GLN A 151 -0.60 5.67 6.34
CA GLN A 151 -1.55 6.36 7.23
C GLN A 151 -3.00 6.08 6.79
N GLY A 152 -3.94 6.16 7.73
CA GLY A 152 -5.36 6.05 7.50
C GLY A 152 -6.13 5.44 8.68
N GLU A 153 -5.44 4.75 9.58
CA GLU A 153 -6.05 4.11 10.76
C GLU A 153 -6.72 5.14 11.67
N THR A 154 -6.04 6.25 11.96
CA THR A 154 -6.59 7.31 12.81
C THR A 154 -7.79 7.99 12.16
N ASP A 155 -7.73 8.26 10.86
CA ASP A 155 -8.85 8.88 10.15
C ASP A 155 -10.06 7.93 10.07
N GLN A 156 -9.85 6.62 9.97
CA GLN A 156 -10.89 5.61 10.07
C GLN A 156 -11.49 5.57 11.49
N GLN A 157 -10.65 5.61 12.52
CA GLN A 157 -11.08 5.66 13.92
C GLN A 157 -11.90 6.94 14.22
N ASP A 158 -11.47 8.07 13.66
CA ASP A 158 -12.11 9.37 13.79
C ASP A 158 -13.36 9.53 12.91
N ARG A 159 -13.79 8.48 12.22
CA ARG A 159 -15.00 8.47 11.36
C ARG A 159 -14.94 9.51 10.23
N LYS A 160 -13.76 9.81 9.70
CA LYS A 160 -13.63 10.66 8.53
C LYS A 160 -14.26 9.99 7.32
N THR A 161 -14.87 10.78 6.44
CA THR A 161 -15.44 10.24 5.20
C THR A 161 -14.34 9.92 4.18
N GLY A 162 -14.63 8.98 3.29
CA GLY A 162 -13.72 8.65 2.19
C GLY A 162 -13.43 9.86 1.29
N GLU A 163 -14.44 10.69 1.00
CA GLU A 163 -14.27 11.88 0.18
C GLU A 163 -13.33 12.91 0.83
N TRP A 164 -13.51 13.17 2.13
CA TRP A 164 -12.63 14.05 2.88
C TRP A 164 -11.18 13.55 2.85
N TYR A 165 -10.97 12.23 3.04
CA TYR A 165 -9.64 11.64 2.98
C TYR A 165 -8.99 11.77 1.58
N LYS A 166 -9.75 11.50 0.52
CA LYS A 166 -9.28 11.65 -0.86
C LYS A 166 -8.85 13.09 -1.17
N GLU A 167 -9.66 14.06 -0.74
CA GLU A 167 -9.33 15.50 -0.89
C GLU A 167 -8.02 15.84 -0.19
N LYS A 168 -7.86 15.43 1.08
CA LYS A 168 -6.63 15.67 1.85
C LYS A 168 -5.40 15.00 1.24
N MET A 169 -5.55 13.78 0.74
CA MET A 169 -4.46 13.06 0.04
C MET A 169 -4.02 13.77 -1.25
N ARG A 170 -4.97 14.21 -2.07
CA ARG A 170 -4.64 14.96 -3.29
C ARG A 170 -3.87 16.25 -2.97
N ALA A 171 -4.34 16.99 -1.95
CA ALA A 171 -3.66 18.20 -1.49
C ALA A 171 -2.23 17.90 -0.98
N LEU A 172 -2.06 16.89 -0.13
CA LEU A 172 -0.77 16.49 0.39
C LEU A 172 0.22 16.11 -0.73
N ILE A 173 -0.22 15.31 -1.70
CA ILE A 173 0.61 14.91 -2.84
C ILE A 173 1.02 16.14 -3.67
N GLN A 174 0.09 17.07 -3.89
CA GLN A 174 0.36 18.31 -4.63
C GLN A 174 1.35 19.21 -3.89
N ASP A 175 1.21 19.34 -2.57
CA ASP A 175 2.11 20.15 -1.74
C ASP A 175 3.53 19.59 -1.73
N ILE A 176 3.68 18.27 -1.50
CA ILE A 176 4.99 17.59 -1.53
C ILE A 176 5.64 17.70 -2.91
N ASP A 177 4.87 17.55 -3.98
CA ASP A 177 5.36 17.72 -5.35
C ASP A 177 5.90 19.12 -5.63
N ALA A 178 5.13 20.14 -5.23
CA ALA A 178 5.52 21.53 -5.42
C ALA A 178 6.81 21.87 -4.63
N ASP A 179 6.88 21.46 -3.38
CA ASP A 179 8.04 21.72 -2.53
C ASP A 179 9.27 20.93 -2.98
N ALA A 180 9.10 19.66 -3.40
CA ALA A 180 10.20 18.88 -3.96
C ALA A 180 10.77 19.51 -5.23
N LYS A 181 9.92 19.98 -6.13
CA LYS A 181 10.34 20.72 -7.35
C LYS A 181 11.06 22.02 -7.01
N ALA A 182 10.59 22.76 -6.01
CA ALA A 182 11.23 24.00 -5.56
C ALA A 182 12.65 23.77 -5.01
N VAL A 183 12.86 22.70 -4.24
CA VAL A 183 14.16 22.39 -3.64
C VAL A 183 15.11 21.72 -4.62
N THR A 184 14.64 20.79 -5.44
CA THR A 184 15.52 19.96 -6.29
C THR A 184 15.72 20.53 -7.69
N GLY A 185 14.78 21.33 -8.18
CA GLY A 185 14.71 21.78 -9.57
C GLY A 185 14.21 20.71 -10.54
N GLN A 186 13.75 19.55 -10.05
CA GLN A 186 13.19 18.48 -10.89
C GLN A 186 11.91 18.93 -11.60
N LYS A 187 11.69 18.40 -12.81
CA LYS A 187 10.44 18.65 -13.55
C LYS A 187 9.42 17.55 -13.37
N ASN A 188 9.89 16.33 -13.08
CA ASN A 188 9.06 15.14 -12.93
C ASN A 188 8.23 15.20 -11.66
N ASP A 189 7.03 14.66 -11.75
CA ASP A 189 6.09 14.58 -10.63
C ASP A 189 6.58 13.64 -9.53
N VAL A 190 6.27 14.00 -8.29
CA VAL A 190 6.45 13.12 -7.13
C VAL A 190 5.25 12.17 -7.03
N LEU A 191 5.53 10.88 -6.88
CA LEU A 191 4.51 9.85 -6.74
C LEU A 191 4.36 9.43 -5.28
N CYS A 192 3.13 9.15 -4.87
CA CYS A 192 2.79 8.61 -3.56
C CYS A 192 2.60 7.10 -3.67
N PHE A 193 3.44 6.31 -3.02
CA PHE A 193 3.24 4.86 -2.90
C PHE A 193 2.61 4.55 -1.55
N GLY A 194 1.32 4.27 -1.58
CA GLY A 194 0.54 3.99 -0.38
C GLY A 194 0.18 2.51 -0.25
N TYR A 195 -0.51 2.19 0.83
CA TYR A 195 -1.06 0.88 1.12
C TYR A 195 -2.58 0.97 1.30
N GLN A 196 -3.24 -0.16 1.57
CA GLN A 196 -4.63 -0.12 2.03
C GLN A 196 -4.72 -0.50 3.51
N VAL A 197 -5.30 0.39 4.32
CA VAL A 197 -5.61 0.14 5.73
C VAL A 197 -6.45 -1.13 5.86
N SER A 198 -6.12 -1.98 6.83
CA SER A 198 -6.87 -3.22 7.07
C SER A 198 -7.22 -3.44 8.55
N SER A 199 -6.93 -2.47 9.42
CA SER A 199 -7.08 -2.59 10.87
C SER A 199 -8.35 -1.93 11.44
N HIS A 200 -9.31 -1.59 10.59
CA HIS A 200 -10.53 -0.88 11.03
C HIS A 200 -11.33 -1.64 12.09
N LEU A 201 -11.36 -2.96 12.06
CA LEU A 201 -12.06 -3.76 13.08
C LEU A 201 -11.36 -3.72 14.46
N ASN A 202 -10.08 -3.38 14.53
CA ASN A 202 -9.42 -3.19 15.83
C ASN A 202 -9.99 -2.00 16.60
N TYR A 203 -10.56 -1.05 15.89
CA TYR A 203 -11.21 0.16 16.41
C TYR A 203 -12.73 0.04 16.47
N PHE A 204 -13.31 -1.15 16.32
CA PHE A 204 -14.75 -1.36 16.24
C PHE A 204 -15.50 -0.84 17.48
N ALA A 205 -14.89 -0.89 18.67
CA ALA A 205 -15.49 -0.35 19.89
C ALA A 205 -15.67 1.18 19.86
N GLN A 206 -14.72 1.90 19.20
CA GLN A 206 -14.74 3.36 19.05
C GLN A 206 -15.55 3.80 17.82
N ASN A 207 -15.55 2.96 16.79
CA ASN A 207 -16.26 3.16 15.53
C ASN A 207 -16.95 1.86 15.11
N PRO A 208 -18.13 1.53 15.62
CA PRO A 208 -18.83 0.28 15.37
C PRO A 208 -19.39 0.20 13.95
N THR A 209 -18.52 0.08 12.98
CA THR A 209 -18.83 -0.11 11.56
C THR A 209 -17.95 -1.19 10.97
N ASP A 210 -18.53 -2.03 10.13
CA ASP A 210 -17.83 -2.97 9.29
C ASP A 210 -17.34 -2.32 7.99
N TYR A 211 -17.70 -1.05 7.74
CA TYR A 211 -17.35 -0.35 6.51
C TYR A 211 -16.01 0.40 6.64
N PRO A 212 -14.97 -0.04 5.93
CA PRO A 212 -13.65 0.58 5.96
C PRO A 212 -13.57 1.78 5.01
N ALA A 213 -14.22 2.89 5.36
CA ALA A 213 -14.36 4.07 4.48
C ALA A 213 -13.02 4.59 3.94
N ILE A 214 -12.00 4.61 4.79
CA ILE A 214 -10.66 5.08 4.38
C ILE A 214 -9.97 4.06 3.47
N ALA A 215 -10.10 2.76 3.73
CA ALA A 215 -9.53 1.73 2.87
C ALA A 215 -10.15 1.74 1.47
N VAL A 216 -11.49 1.91 1.38
CA VAL A 216 -12.19 2.05 0.10
C VAL A 216 -11.73 3.31 -0.62
N ALA A 217 -11.61 4.44 0.07
CA ALA A 217 -11.12 5.69 -0.49
C ALA A 217 -9.67 5.58 -1.02
N GLN A 218 -8.81 4.82 -0.35
CA GLN A 218 -7.46 4.54 -0.83
C GLN A 218 -7.46 3.75 -2.13
N LEU A 219 -8.37 2.77 -2.29
CA LEU A 219 -8.53 2.06 -3.55
C LEU A 219 -9.08 2.98 -4.64
N ASP A 220 -10.10 3.80 -4.34
CA ASP A 220 -10.67 4.75 -5.29
C ASP A 220 -9.60 5.71 -5.81
N LEU A 221 -8.78 6.30 -4.91
CA LEU A 221 -7.65 7.14 -5.30
C LEU A 221 -6.69 6.42 -6.25
N ALA A 222 -6.35 5.16 -5.97
CA ALA A 222 -5.46 4.38 -6.82
C ALA A 222 -6.06 4.08 -8.20
N LEU A 223 -7.39 4.03 -8.32
CA LEU A 223 -8.10 3.75 -9.56
C LEU A 223 -8.45 4.99 -10.38
N GLU A 224 -8.33 6.18 -9.83
CA GLU A 224 -8.58 7.44 -10.56
C GLU A 224 -7.69 7.55 -11.79
N LYS A 225 -8.21 8.25 -12.80
CA LYS A 225 -7.43 8.58 -13.99
C LYS A 225 -6.29 9.54 -13.59
N ASP A 226 -5.09 9.25 -14.09
CA ASP A 226 -3.89 10.06 -13.84
C ASP A 226 -3.53 10.24 -12.35
N SER A 227 -3.99 9.33 -11.50
CA SER A 227 -3.68 9.36 -10.07
C SER A 227 -2.18 9.28 -9.82
N ARG A 228 -1.70 10.13 -8.91
CA ARG A 228 -0.35 10.04 -8.35
C ARG A 228 -0.29 9.21 -7.06
N TYR A 229 -1.43 8.71 -6.58
CA TYR A 229 -1.51 7.74 -5.49
C TYR A 229 -1.48 6.32 -6.08
N ILE A 230 -0.48 5.54 -5.70
CA ILE A 230 -0.24 4.18 -6.19
C ILE A 230 -0.35 3.22 -5.03
N MET A 231 -1.40 2.39 -5.01
CA MET A 231 -1.58 1.38 -3.97
C MET A 231 -0.63 0.21 -4.19
N THR A 232 0.21 -0.08 -3.21
CA THR A 232 1.20 -1.16 -3.28
C THR A 232 0.63 -2.51 -2.88
N THR A 233 -0.11 -2.56 -1.77
CA THR A 233 -0.71 -3.79 -1.24
C THR A 233 -1.75 -3.46 -0.16
N PRO A 234 -2.80 -4.29 0.06
CA PRO A 234 -3.57 -4.26 1.29
C PRO A 234 -2.77 -4.87 2.45
N MET A 235 -3.10 -4.52 3.69
CA MET A 235 -2.28 -4.87 4.84
C MET A 235 -2.72 -6.16 5.57
N TYR A 236 -3.89 -6.71 5.30
CA TYR A 236 -4.47 -7.84 6.06
C TYR A 236 -3.68 -9.16 5.98
N HIS A 237 -2.79 -9.29 4.99
CA HIS A 237 -2.01 -10.53 4.82
C HIS A 237 -0.69 -10.55 5.61
N PHE A 238 -0.36 -9.48 6.31
CA PHE A 238 0.81 -9.39 7.19
C PHE A 238 0.49 -9.82 8.63
N THR A 239 1.51 -10.24 9.37
CA THR A 239 1.40 -10.54 10.80
C THR A 239 1.65 -9.28 11.63
N TYR A 240 0.78 -9.06 12.59
CA TYR A 240 0.79 -7.92 13.49
C TYR A 240 1.29 -8.31 14.89
N SER A 241 1.89 -7.35 15.59
CA SER A 241 2.34 -7.51 16.98
C SER A 241 1.21 -7.27 17.99
N ASP A 242 0.32 -6.32 17.71
CA ASP A 242 -0.76 -5.87 18.61
C ASP A 242 -2.12 -5.68 17.89
N GLY A 243 -2.23 -6.17 16.67
CA GLY A 243 -3.43 -6.05 15.83
C GLY A 243 -3.54 -4.77 15.02
N VAL A 244 -2.60 -3.84 15.16
CA VAL A 244 -2.48 -2.60 14.37
C VAL A 244 -1.09 -2.44 13.79
N HIS A 245 -0.04 -2.75 14.57
CA HIS A 245 1.35 -2.54 14.20
C HIS A 245 2.01 -3.85 13.75
N LEU A 246 2.83 -3.75 12.71
CA LEU A 246 3.52 -4.89 12.11
C LEU A 246 4.67 -5.39 13.00
N THR A 247 4.96 -6.69 12.94
CA THR A 247 6.26 -7.21 13.40
C THR A 247 7.39 -6.69 12.51
N ALA A 248 8.63 -6.69 12.98
CA ALA A 248 9.77 -6.19 12.21
C ALA A 248 9.96 -6.90 10.86
N PRO A 249 9.88 -8.25 10.76
CA PRO A 249 9.93 -8.92 9.46
C PRO A 249 8.79 -8.48 8.52
N MET A 250 7.59 -8.18 9.05
CA MET A 250 6.45 -7.77 8.24
C MET A 250 6.54 -6.30 7.82
N SER A 251 7.07 -5.41 8.66
CA SER A 251 7.41 -4.04 8.25
C SER A 251 8.40 -4.04 7.09
N ARG A 252 9.45 -4.87 7.18
CA ARG A 252 10.41 -5.08 6.10
C ARG A 252 9.73 -5.66 4.86
N LEU A 253 8.87 -6.68 5.00
CA LEU A 253 8.16 -7.31 3.88
C LEU A 253 7.22 -6.33 3.18
N TYR A 254 6.48 -5.50 3.94
CA TYR A 254 5.68 -4.42 3.36
C TYR A 254 6.56 -3.48 2.52
N GLY A 255 7.72 -3.10 3.03
CA GLY A 255 8.70 -2.34 2.25
C GLY A 255 9.12 -3.06 0.96
N GLU A 256 9.37 -4.37 0.99
CA GLU A 256 9.71 -5.15 -0.21
C GLU A 256 8.59 -5.11 -1.27
N TYR A 257 7.30 -5.19 -0.86
CA TYR A 257 6.15 -4.99 -1.76
C TYR A 257 6.16 -3.59 -2.38
N ALA A 258 6.34 -2.56 -1.54
CA ALA A 258 6.40 -1.18 -2.04
C ALA A 258 7.56 -0.99 -3.02
N GLY A 259 8.76 -1.49 -2.71
CA GLY A 259 9.93 -1.42 -3.58
C GLY A 259 9.75 -2.14 -4.91
N TYR A 260 9.02 -3.27 -4.92
CA TYR A 260 8.67 -3.95 -6.17
C TYR A 260 7.74 -3.09 -7.04
N VAL A 261 6.68 -2.53 -6.46
CA VAL A 261 5.75 -1.67 -7.21
C VAL A 261 6.44 -0.38 -7.67
N MET A 262 7.29 0.23 -6.83
CA MET A 262 8.14 1.35 -7.21
C MET A 262 9.01 1.01 -8.44
N TYR A 263 9.65 -0.16 -8.44
CA TYR A 263 10.43 -0.62 -9.59
C TYR A 263 9.58 -0.75 -10.86
N LYS A 264 8.39 -1.35 -10.76
CA LYS A 264 7.48 -1.48 -11.90
C LYS A 264 7.08 -0.13 -12.48
N VAL A 265 6.80 0.85 -11.62
CA VAL A 265 6.33 2.18 -12.02
C VAL A 265 7.48 3.09 -12.47
N LEU A 266 8.49 3.27 -11.60
CA LEU A 266 9.56 4.26 -11.82
C LEU A 266 10.56 3.80 -12.88
N VAL A 267 10.80 2.50 -12.98
CA VAL A 267 11.85 1.94 -13.86
C VAL A 267 11.26 1.32 -15.12
N GLU A 268 10.23 0.48 -14.98
CA GLU A 268 9.61 -0.18 -16.14
C GLU A 268 8.50 0.65 -16.78
N GLY A 269 8.02 1.70 -16.10
CA GLY A 269 6.96 2.58 -16.62
C GLY A 269 5.59 1.92 -16.68
N VAL A 270 5.35 0.93 -15.84
CA VAL A 270 4.07 0.23 -15.77
C VAL A 270 3.01 1.13 -15.14
N HIS A 271 1.85 1.27 -15.78
CA HIS A 271 0.65 1.81 -15.16
C HIS A 271 0.12 0.80 -14.15
N TRP A 272 0.60 0.92 -12.91
CA TRP A 272 0.25 -0.02 -11.86
C TRP A 272 -1.18 0.19 -11.35
N LYS A 273 -1.94 -0.88 -11.30
CA LYS A 273 -3.25 -0.97 -10.64
C LYS A 273 -3.28 -2.24 -9.79
N PRO A 274 -3.88 -2.23 -8.59
CA PRO A 274 -4.11 -3.43 -7.80
C PRO A 274 -5.21 -4.30 -8.43
N ILE A 275 -5.44 -5.51 -7.89
CA ILE A 275 -6.59 -6.31 -8.25
C ILE A 275 -7.87 -5.54 -7.91
N HIS A 276 -8.80 -5.43 -8.86
CA HIS A 276 -10.09 -4.77 -8.65
C HIS A 276 -11.14 -5.23 -9.65
N PRO A 277 -12.45 -5.19 -9.32
CA PRO A 277 -13.51 -5.49 -10.26
C PRO A 277 -13.58 -4.45 -11.39
N VAL A 278 -13.80 -4.90 -12.62
CA VAL A 278 -13.88 -4.02 -13.80
C VAL A 278 -15.17 -4.17 -14.60
N ALA A 279 -15.88 -5.28 -14.45
CA ALA A 279 -17.16 -5.53 -15.10
C ALA A 279 -17.89 -6.69 -14.40
N HIS A 280 -19.21 -6.76 -14.56
CA HIS A 280 -19.99 -7.89 -14.06
C HIS A 280 -21.08 -8.28 -15.06
N ALA A 281 -21.61 -9.50 -14.87
CA ALA A 281 -22.82 -9.98 -15.53
C ALA A 281 -23.69 -10.70 -14.52
N VAL A 282 -24.95 -10.35 -14.47
CA VAL A 282 -25.96 -11.04 -13.68
C VAL A 282 -26.73 -12.02 -14.59
N GLY A 283 -26.92 -13.25 -14.12
CA GLY A 283 -27.61 -14.30 -14.83
C GLY A 283 -28.43 -15.19 -13.91
N ARG A 284 -29.11 -16.18 -14.48
CA ARG A 284 -29.85 -17.20 -13.71
C ARG A 284 -29.36 -18.60 -14.04
N LYS A 285 -29.34 -19.45 -13.04
CA LYS A 285 -29.05 -20.88 -13.14
C LYS A 285 -30.12 -21.65 -12.34
N GLY A 286 -31.17 -22.10 -13.03
CA GLY A 286 -32.34 -22.68 -12.36
C GLY A 286 -33.05 -21.63 -11.49
N LYS A 287 -33.23 -21.94 -10.22
CA LYS A 287 -33.84 -21.03 -9.23
C LYS A 287 -32.89 -19.99 -8.66
N ASP A 288 -31.59 -20.18 -8.87
CA ASP A 288 -30.56 -19.33 -8.28
C ASP A 288 -30.07 -18.26 -9.27
N TRP A 289 -29.51 -17.20 -8.73
CA TRP A 289 -28.87 -16.13 -9.49
C TRP A 289 -27.34 -16.33 -9.50
N THR A 290 -26.71 -15.87 -10.56
CA THR A 290 -25.24 -15.84 -10.69
C THR A 290 -24.77 -14.43 -10.95
N VAL A 291 -23.68 -14.06 -10.30
CA VAL A 291 -22.94 -12.81 -10.56
C VAL A 291 -21.54 -13.21 -10.99
N ASP A 292 -21.22 -13.00 -12.26
CA ASP A 292 -19.88 -13.16 -12.80
C ASP A 292 -19.18 -11.80 -12.76
N VAL A 293 -18.16 -11.68 -11.94
CA VAL A 293 -17.38 -10.44 -11.81
C VAL A 293 -16.01 -10.63 -12.43
N LYS A 294 -15.73 -9.85 -13.46
CA LYS A 294 -14.41 -9.79 -14.10
C LYS A 294 -13.50 -8.82 -13.34
N PHE A 295 -12.29 -9.26 -13.07
CA PHE A 295 -11.26 -8.47 -12.39
C PHE A 295 -10.15 -8.03 -13.35
N PHE A 296 -9.60 -6.86 -13.10
CA PHE A 296 -8.22 -6.55 -13.49
C PHE A 296 -7.29 -7.33 -12.57
N VAL A 297 -6.32 -8.04 -13.14
CA VAL A 297 -5.39 -8.91 -12.41
C VAL A 297 -3.98 -8.64 -12.92
N PRO A 298 -3.06 -8.12 -12.08
CA PRO A 298 -1.69 -7.82 -12.51
C PRO A 298 -0.97 -9.02 -13.10
N VAL A 299 -1.06 -10.19 -12.46
CA VAL A 299 -0.42 -11.43 -12.91
C VAL A 299 -1.41 -12.61 -12.81
N PRO A 300 -2.27 -12.81 -13.82
CA PRO A 300 -3.24 -13.90 -13.80
C PRO A 300 -2.59 -15.29 -13.88
N PRO A 301 -3.26 -16.36 -13.35
CA PRO A 301 -4.64 -16.39 -12.89
C PRO A 301 -4.87 -15.90 -11.46
N LEU A 302 -6.15 -15.63 -11.13
CA LEU A 302 -6.60 -15.50 -9.74
C LEU A 302 -6.50 -16.84 -8.99
N ALA A 303 -6.32 -16.76 -7.69
CA ALA A 303 -6.38 -17.89 -6.77
C ALA A 303 -7.13 -17.52 -5.49
N LEU A 304 -7.85 -18.49 -4.91
CA LEU A 304 -8.41 -18.41 -3.57
C LEU A 304 -7.44 -19.15 -2.62
N ASP A 305 -6.69 -18.41 -1.83
CA ASP A 305 -5.62 -18.97 -0.99
C ASP A 305 -6.05 -19.01 0.48
N THR A 306 -6.69 -20.12 0.86
CA THR A 306 -7.12 -20.38 2.24
C THR A 306 -6.00 -20.97 3.12
N LYS A 307 -4.83 -21.27 2.55
CA LYS A 307 -3.66 -21.73 3.30
C LYS A 307 -2.93 -20.57 3.95
N THR A 308 -2.75 -19.49 3.21
CA THR A 308 -2.09 -18.27 3.70
C THR A 308 -3.06 -17.44 4.54
N ILE A 309 -4.28 -17.24 4.05
CA ILE A 309 -5.32 -16.44 4.72
C ILE A 309 -6.44 -17.39 5.19
N LEU A 310 -6.73 -17.38 6.49
CA LEU A 310 -7.89 -18.13 7.00
C LEU A 310 -9.18 -17.53 6.45
N ASP A 311 -10.02 -18.36 5.82
CA ASP A 311 -11.28 -17.92 5.23
C ASP A 311 -12.19 -17.24 6.27
N PRO A 312 -12.56 -15.94 6.07
CA PRO A 312 -13.47 -15.24 6.98
C PRO A 312 -14.96 -15.51 6.66
N GLY A 313 -15.26 -16.45 5.79
CA GLY A 313 -16.56 -16.69 5.17
C GLY A 313 -16.62 -16.20 3.72
N ASN A 314 -17.06 -17.05 2.81
CA ASN A 314 -17.17 -16.78 1.38
C ASN A 314 -15.88 -16.17 0.77
N TYR A 315 -14.73 -16.57 1.27
CA TYR A 315 -13.39 -16.04 0.89
C TYR A 315 -13.23 -14.52 1.04
N GLY A 316 -14.08 -13.89 1.88
CA GLY A 316 -14.10 -12.43 2.11
C GLY A 316 -15.15 -11.69 1.26
N PHE A 317 -15.93 -12.37 0.43
CA PHE A 317 -17.00 -11.76 -0.34
C PHE A 317 -18.30 -11.66 0.45
N SER A 318 -19.03 -10.56 0.28
CA SER A 318 -20.39 -10.37 0.79
C SER A 318 -21.24 -9.60 -0.24
N LEU A 319 -22.54 -9.83 -0.23
CA LEU A 319 -23.52 -9.10 -1.02
C LEU A 319 -24.44 -8.35 -0.06
N VAL A 320 -24.72 -7.08 -0.36
CA VAL A 320 -25.69 -6.27 0.37
C VAL A 320 -26.64 -5.59 -0.61
N ASN A 321 -27.93 -5.56 -0.30
CA ASN A 321 -28.90 -4.86 -1.12
C ASN A 321 -28.81 -3.33 -0.96
N GLY A 322 -29.61 -2.56 -1.68
CA GLY A 322 -29.64 -1.10 -1.62
C GLY A 322 -30.01 -0.51 -0.25
N LEU A 323 -30.54 -1.33 0.67
CA LEU A 323 -30.81 -0.96 2.07
C LEU A 323 -29.68 -1.34 3.02
N GLY A 324 -28.59 -1.95 2.53
CA GLY A 324 -27.49 -2.42 3.35
C GLY A 324 -27.72 -3.78 4.01
N GLU A 325 -28.82 -4.48 3.66
CA GLU A 325 -29.13 -5.82 4.20
C GLU A 325 -28.35 -6.90 3.46
N PRO A 326 -27.84 -7.93 4.16
CA PRO A 326 -27.06 -8.98 3.53
C PRO A 326 -27.92 -9.87 2.64
N LEU A 327 -27.38 -10.24 1.47
CA LEU A 327 -27.90 -11.30 0.62
C LEU A 327 -27.06 -12.56 0.79
N GLU A 328 -27.73 -13.71 0.88
CA GLU A 328 -27.06 -15.00 1.05
C GLU A 328 -26.18 -15.33 -0.17
N ILE A 329 -24.91 -15.65 0.08
CA ILE A 329 -24.00 -16.23 -0.91
C ILE A 329 -23.98 -17.75 -0.71
N LYS A 330 -24.40 -18.53 -1.70
CA LYS A 330 -24.36 -19.99 -1.69
C LYS A 330 -23.01 -20.56 -2.07
N SER A 331 -22.32 -19.91 -2.98
CA SER A 331 -20.96 -20.31 -3.37
C SER A 331 -20.19 -19.19 -4.06
N VAL A 332 -18.86 -19.26 -3.95
CA VAL A 332 -17.90 -18.44 -4.67
C VAL A 332 -16.93 -19.36 -5.37
N THR A 333 -16.75 -19.18 -6.69
CA THR A 333 -15.86 -20.01 -7.51
C THR A 333 -15.09 -19.16 -8.52
N LEU A 334 -13.92 -19.64 -8.93
CA LEU A 334 -13.14 -18.99 -9.98
C LEU A 334 -13.53 -19.57 -11.36
N HIS A 335 -13.67 -18.69 -12.35
CA HIS A 335 -13.92 -19.06 -13.74
C HIS A 335 -12.85 -18.44 -14.65
N GLY A 336 -12.17 -19.28 -15.42
CA GLY A 336 -11.07 -18.85 -16.27
C GLY A 336 -9.93 -18.24 -15.44
N ARG A 337 -9.34 -17.15 -15.94
CA ARG A 337 -8.14 -16.57 -15.34
C ARG A 337 -8.41 -15.37 -14.42
N ASN A 338 -9.57 -14.72 -14.56
CA ASN A 338 -9.84 -13.42 -13.90
C ASN A 338 -11.32 -13.15 -13.60
N VAL A 339 -12.13 -14.18 -13.51
CA VAL A 339 -13.56 -14.06 -13.18
C VAL A 339 -13.84 -14.79 -11.86
N VAL A 340 -14.55 -14.11 -10.98
CA VAL A 340 -15.15 -14.70 -9.77
C VAL A 340 -16.64 -14.85 -10.03
N ARG A 341 -17.17 -16.07 -9.90
CA ARG A 341 -18.61 -16.36 -9.94
C ARG A 341 -19.17 -16.51 -8.53
N ILE A 342 -20.19 -15.75 -8.25
CA ILE A 342 -20.96 -15.81 -7.01
C ILE A 342 -22.35 -16.34 -7.34
N VAL A 343 -22.84 -17.30 -6.53
CA VAL A 343 -24.19 -17.83 -6.61
C VAL A 343 -24.98 -17.36 -5.39
N THR A 344 -26.18 -16.84 -5.61
CA THR A 344 -27.07 -16.34 -4.56
C THR A 344 -28.51 -16.79 -4.82
N SER A 345 -29.32 -16.92 -3.74
CA SER A 345 -30.73 -17.26 -3.83
C SER A 345 -31.62 -16.09 -4.24
N SER A 346 -31.18 -14.86 -4.01
CA SER A 346 -31.94 -13.62 -4.24
C SER A 346 -31.43 -12.87 -5.46
N ASP A 347 -32.27 -12.04 -6.06
CA ASP A 347 -31.87 -11.15 -7.17
C ASP A 347 -30.81 -10.14 -6.66
N PRO A 348 -29.60 -10.15 -7.23
CA PRO A 348 -28.53 -9.23 -6.82
C PRO A 348 -28.57 -7.89 -7.56
N SER A 349 -29.56 -7.64 -8.43
CA SER A 349 -29.64 -6.40 -9.19
C SER A 349 -29.78 -5.19 -8.26
N GLY A 350 -28.94 -4.15 -8.46
CA GLY A 350 -28.93 -2.95 -7.61
C GLY A 350 -28.32 -3.17 -6.22
N SER A 351 -27.69 -4.32 -5.97
CA SER A 351 -26.93 -4.58 -4.75
C SER A 351 -25.44 -4.20 -4.92
N HIS A 352 -24.69 -4.32 -3.83
CA HIS A 352 -23.25 -4.10 -3.80
C HIS A 352 -22.52 -5.41 -3.51
N LEU A 353 -21.51 -5.72 -4.30
CA LEU A 353 -20.54 -6.74 -3.99
C LEU A 353 -19.42 -6.10 -3.17
N ARG A 354 -19.23 -6.59 -1.97
CA ARG A 354 -18.18 -6.14 -1.05
C ARG A 354 -17.13 -7.22 -0.83
N TYR A 355 -15.91 -6.77 -0.53
CA TYR A 355 -14.80 -7.68 -0.23
C TYR A 355 -14.04 -7.21 1.02
N GLY A 356 -13.76 -8.16 1.95
CA GLY A 356 -13.10 -7.90 3.22
C GLY A 356 -14.02 -7.32 4.31
N MET A 357 -15.36 -7.36 4.11
CA MET A 357 -16.37 -6.77 4.99
C MET A 357 -17.37 -7.82 5.52
N THR A 358 -16.86 -9.00 5.88
CA THR A 358 -17.73 -10.10 6.35
C THR A 358 -17.88 -10.15 7.87
N LEU A 359 -17.05 -9.43 8.62
CA LEU A 359 -16.98 -9.45 10.08
C LEU A 359 -17.41 -8.11 10.69
N LYS A 360 -18.10 -8.16 11.83
CA LYS A 360 -18.71 -7.00 12.50
C LYS A 360 -18.45 -6.99 14.00
N GLU A 361 -17.19 -7.20 14.39
CA GLU A 361 -16.78 -7.20 15.79
C GLU A 361 -15.37 -6.67 15.96
N LYS A 362 -14.98 -6.35 17.19
CA LYS A 362 -13.60 -5.93 17.47
C LYS A 362 -12.65 -7.11 17.31
N LEU A 363 -11.77 -7.02 16.32
CA LEU A 363 -10.79 -8.05 16.02
C LEU A 363 -9.42 -7.41 15.69
N PRO A 364 -8.32 -8.00 16.15
CA PRO A 364 -6.98 -7.62 15.73
C PRO A 364 -6.76 -7.98 14.26
N SER A 365 -5.98 -7.17 13.53
CA SER A 365 -5.67 -7.42 12.13
C SER A 365 -4.69 -8.57 11.95
N GLY A 366 -4.77 -9.22 10.80
CA GLY A 366 -3.84 -10.28 10.44
C GLY A 366 -4.43 -11.31 9.49
N PRO A 367 -3.61 -12.25 9.01
CA PRO A 367 -4.03 -13.26 8.03
C PRO A 367 -5.02 -14.31 8.60
N ARG A 368 -5.17 -14.36 9.91
CA ARG A 368 -6.03 -15.33 10.61
C ARG A 368 -7.20 -14.70 11.33
N THR A 369 -7.20 -13.38 11.49
CA THR A 369 -8.21 -12.64 12.25
C THR A 369 -8.41 -11.27 11.61
N GLY A 370 -9.42 -10.51 12.05
CA GLY A 370 -9.75 -9.20 11.48
C GLY A 370 -10.32 -9.27 10.07
N ALA A 371 -10.49 -8.11 9.48
CA ALA A 371 -10.95 -7.96 8.11
C ALA A 371 -9.91 -8.52 7.12
N ARG A 372 -10.34 -9.38 6.22
CA ARG A 372 -9.47 -10.08 5.26
C ARG A 372 -10.25 -10.74 4.14
N GLY A 373 -9.52 -11.25 3.16
CA GLY A 373 -10.07 -12.12 2.12
C GLY A 373 -9.00 -12.96 1.47
N CYS A 374 -9.40 -14.02 0.77
CA CYS A 374 -8.50 -15.07 0.27
C CYS A 374 -8.11 -14.90 -1.20
N LEU A 375 -8.56 -13.84 -1.88
CA LEU A 375 -8.31 -13.64 -3.31
C LEU A 375 -6.95 -13.01 -3.55
N ARG A 376 -6.13 -13.64 -4.38
CA ARG A 376 -4.84 -13.15 -4.85
C ARG A 376 -4.59 -13.48 -6.32
N ASP A 377 -3.57 -12.90 -6.89
CA ASP A 377 -3.03 -13.33 -8.18
C ASP A 377 -1.95 -14.42 -8.06
N SER A 378 -1.21 -14.67 -9.13
CA SER A 378 -0.17 -15.69 -9.19
C SER A 378 1.26 -15.11 -9.27
N GLN A 379 1.46 -13.83 -8.95
CA GLN A 379 2.78 -13.19 -9.02
C GLN A 379 3.83 -13.90 -8.17
N GLY A 380 3.46 -14.35 -6.97
CA GLY A 380 4.36 -14.98 -6.02
C GLY A 380 4.90 -16.36 -6.44
N GLU A 381 4.45 -16.91 -7.57
CA GLU A 381 5.09 -18.08 -8.17
C GLU A 381 6.50 -17.74 -8.65
N LYS A 382 6.69 -16.55 -9.21
CA LYS A 382 7.95 -16.07 -9.77
C LYS A 382 8.63 -15.01 -8.93
N VAL A 383 7.84 -14.17 -8.22
CA VAL A 383 8.36 -13.06 -7.40
C VAL A 383 8.37 -13.46 -5.93
N LYS A 384 9.56 -13.56 -5.37
CA LYS A 384 9.79 -13.94 -3.98
C LYS A 384 10.84 -13.05 -3.37
N THR A 385 10.78 -12.86 -2.06
CA THR A 385 11.83 -12.20 -1.29
C THR A 385 12.22 -13.04 -0.09
N ARG A 386 13.44 -12.85 0.40
CA ARG A 386 13.96 -13.50 1.60
C ARG A 386 14.19 -12.44 2.68
N ILE A 387 13.62 -12.66 3.84
CA ILE A 387 13.87 -11.85 5.03
C ILE A 387 14.37 -12.81 6.10
N GLN A 388 15.60 -12.60 6.57
CA GLN A 388 16.31 -13.59 7.40
C GLN A 388 16.28 -14.96 6.71
N ASP A 389 15.83 -16.01 7.38
CA ASP A 389 15.80 -17.37 6.83
C ASP A 389 14.46 -17.74 6.16
N VAL A 390 13.51 -16.83 6.12
CA VAL A 390 12.17 -17.07 5.58
C VAL A 390 12.04 -16.53 4.16
N VAL A 391 11.53 -17.36 3.25
CA VAL A 391 11.20 -16.98 1.88
C VAL A 391 9.71 -16.67 1.79
N TYR A 392 9.39 -15.46 1.38
CA TYR A 392 8.02 -14.99 1.20
C TYR A 392 7.64 -14.92 -0.27
N ARG A 393 6.47 -15.44 -0.63
CA ARG A 393 5.80 -15.18 -1.91
C ARG A 393 5.32 -13.74 -1.91
N MET A 394 5.41 -13.08 -3.06
CA MET A 394 4.95 -11.70 -3.23
C MET A 394 3.77 -11.68 -4.22
N ASP A 395 2.70 -12.36 -3.86
CA ASP A 395 1.45 -12.31 -4.62
C ASP A 395 0.75 -10.96 -4.40
N ASN A 396 0.04 -10.46 -5.40
CA ASN A 396 -0.84 -9.32 -5.22
C ASN A 396 -2.15 -9.78 -4.59
N TRP A 397 -2.43 -9.32 -3.39
CA TRP A 397 -3.67 -9.59 -2.67
C TRP A 397 -4.75 -8.58 -3.08
N CYS A 398 -6.00 -9.04 -3.17
CA CYS A 398 -7.11 -8.18 -3.54
C CYS A 398 -7.43 -7.18 -2.43
N PRO A 399 -7.42 -5.87 -2.70
CA PRO A 399 -7.84 -4.86 -1.74
C PRO A 399 -9.33 -4.97 -1.38
N PHE A 400 -9.72 -4.41 -0.23
CA PHE A 400 -11.12 -4.20 0.13
C PHE A 400 -11.78 -3.27 -0.86
N PHE A 401 -12.99 -3.61 -1.28
CA PHE A 401 -13.77 -2.81 -2.21
C PHE A 401 -15.27 -2.88 -1.91
N ASP A 402 -16.00 -1.89 -2.39
CA ASP A 402 -17.45 -1.84 -2.46
C ASP A 402 -17.85 -1.56 -3.91
N TYR A 403 -18.36 -2.57 -4.61
CA TYR A 403 -18.60 -2.52 -6.06
C TYR A 403 -20.10 -2.64 -6.37
N PRO A 404 -20.73 -1.61 -6.98
CA PRO A 404 -22.15 -1.65 -7.33
C PRO A 404 -22.44 -2.62 -8.48
N LEU A 405 -23.50 -3.40 -8.34
CA LEU A 405 -24.03 -4.31 -9.36
C LEU A 405 -25.19 -3.63 -10.10
N ASP A 406 -24.90 -2.46 -10.69
CA ASP A 406 -25.89 -1.73 -11.50
C ASP A 406 -25.88 -2.16 -12.97
N SER A 407 -26.95 -1.82 -13.70
CA SER A 407 -27.11 -2.18 -15.11
C SER A 407 -26.10 -1.52 -16.05
N ARG A 408 -25.34 -0.51 -15.59
CA ARG A 408 -24.42 0.29 -16.42
C ARG A 408 -23.05 -0.35 -16.60
N ASN A 409 -22.67 -1.25 -15.70
CA ASN A 409 -21.37 -1.93 -15.72
C ASN A 409 -21.46 -3.38 -16.26
N GLY A 410 -22.58 -3.77 -16.86
CA GLY A 410 -22.76 -5.10 -17.43
C GLY A 410 -21.76 -5.41 -18.56
N MET A 411 -21.22 -6.62 -18.59
CA MET A 411 -20.44 -7.11 -19.72
C MET A 411 -21.34 -7.11 -20.96
N ASN A 412 -21.08 -6.24 -21.93
CA ASN A 412 -21.75 -6.31 -23.23
C ASN A 412 -21.60 -7.73 -23.76
N LYS A 413 -22.72 -8.39 -24.00
CA LYS A 413 -22.75 -9.64 -24.76
C LYS A 413 -22.25 -9.31 -26.17
N THR A 414 -20.97 -9.49 -26.42
CA THR A 414 -20.45 -9.57 -27.78
C THR A 414 -21.18 -10.75 -28.42
N LYS A 415 -22.14 -10.44 -29.26
CA LYS A 415 -22.74 -11.41 -30.18
C LYS A 415 -21.60 -11.98 -31.03
N SER A 416 -21.19 -13.21 -30.73
CA SER A 416 -20.42 -14.01 -31.65
C SER A 416 -21.30 -14.20 -32.88
N ARG A 417 -20.93 -13.59 -33.98
CA ARG A 417 -21.32 -14.01 -35.32
C ARG A 417 -20.26 -14.97 -35.86
#